data_c5996b87d085bc5e2ac0beaf0d6886f7
#
_entry.id   c5996b87d085bc5e2ac0beaf0d6886f7
#
_cell.length_a   1.000
_cell.length_b   1.000
_cell.length_c   1.000
_cell.angle_alpha   90.00
_cell.angle_beta   90.00
_cell.angle_gamma   90.00
#
_symmetry.space_group_name_H-M   'P 1'
#
loop_
_entity.id
_entity.type
_entity.pdbx_description
1 polymer ?
#
loop_
_entity_poly.entity_id
_entity_poly.type
_entity_poly.pdbx_seq_one_letter_code
_entity_poly.pdbx_strand_id
1 'polypeptide(L)'
;RFLASFERDFKALATSGNYQKLYLDLYRFAPESPDRPAHRLLQRVQRDFAYLQIGNADDLLSELRLIKQPCEIEALRKAEEITKAGILAMMRNSHPGKYEYQYKADFDYALGQFSPDGPGFPSIISAGKNNFCIHYYSYTGQAQDGDMILNDVGAQYDCMITDVSRGWPCNGCFSERQRILYECVLATSDYMFSIIRPGMPMEAVDATIRKYNAERLVEAGVLKSVDEIGTYMWHGGAHHIGYDVHDRVKRPEIIAPGMVFCVDIGVYHEEWGIGFRLEDNCLVTENGCENLSAGIPRTIADIEAVMRGE
;
A
#
# COMPACT_ATOMS: atom_id res chain seq x y z
N ARG A 1 27.55 14.88 -9.54
CA ARG A 1 28.10 16.08 -8.88
C ARG A 1 27.68 16.08 -7.41
N PHE A 2 28.52 16.66 -6.55
CA PHE A 2 28.24 16.69 -5.13
C PHE A 2 27.29 17.86 -4.78
N LEU A 3 26.45 17.67 -3.77
CA LEU A 3 25.55 18.70 -3.29
C LEU A 3 26.29 19.98 -2.86
N ALA A 4 27.51 19.84 -2.33
CA ALA A 4 28.38 20.97 -1.97
C ALA A 4 28.77 21.86 -3.17
N SER A 5 28.73 21.36 -4.39
CA SER A 5 29.02 22.14 -5.59
C SER A 5 27.76 22.70 -6.27
N PHE A 6 26.57 22.40 -5.74
CA PHE A 6 25.30 22.72 -6.39
C PHE A 6 25.15 24.19 -6.73
N GLU A 7 25.43 25.09 -5.79
CA GLU A 7 25.27 26.53 -5.98
C GLU A 7 26.13 27.06 -7.13
N ARG A 8 27.40 26.68 -7.13
CA ARG A 8 28.35 27.08 -8.19
C ARG A 8 27.93 26.52 -9.54
N ASP A 9 27.62 25.27 -9.58
CA ASP A 9 27.32 24.54 -10.84
C ASP A 9 25.96 24.98 -11.40
N PHE A 10 24.97 25.20 -10.55
CA PHE A 10 23.66 25.73 -10.94
C PHE A 10 23.78 27.15 -11.52
N LYS A 11 24.51 28.04 -10.83
CA LYS A 11 24.76 29.40 -11.33
C LYS A 11 25.45 29.38 -12.70
N ALA A 12 26.48 28.54 -12.86
CA ALA A 12 27.19 28.41 -14.14
C ALA A 12 26.28 27.95 -15.27
N LEU A 13 25.39 26.97 -15.01
CA LEU A 13 24.41 26.49 -15.98
C LEU A 13 23.35 27.58 -16.30
N ALA A 14 22.78 28.19 -15.27
CA ALA A 14 21.75 29.22 -15.43
C ALA A 14 22.23 30.43 -16.23
N THR A 15 23.50 30.82 -16.06
CA THR A 15 24.08 32.00 -16.76
C THR A 15 24.78 31.66 -18.07
N SER A 16 24.87 30.41 -18.46
CA SER A 16 25.59 29.99 -19.69
C SER A 16 24.91 30.42 -21.01
N GLY A 17 23.62 30.77 -20.95
CA GLY A 17 22.81 31.05 -22.16
C GLY A 17 22.35 29.78 -22.90
N ASN A 18 22.82 28.59 -22.48
CA ASN A 18 22.51 27.33 -23.15
C ASN A 18 21.17 26.74 -22.71
N TYR A 19 20.62 27.21 -21.58
CA TYR A 19 19.40 26.69 -20.99
C TYR A 19 18.40 27.81 -20.76
N GLN A 20 17.20 27.65 -21.26
CA GLN A 20 16.12 28.64 -21.14
C GLN A 20 15.02 28.19 -20.19
N LYS A 21 14.97 26.88 -19.88
CA LYS A 21 13.92 26.28 -19.07
C LYS A 21 14.49 25.37 -17.98
N LEU A 22 13.91 25.46 -16.79
CA LEU A 22 14.20 24.60 -15.63
C LEU A 22 12.95 23.85 -15.25
N TYR A 23 13.03 22.53 -15.15
CA TYR A 23 11.97 21.70 -14.65
C TYR A 23 12.26 21.32 -13.19
N LEU A 24 11.27 21.52 -12.32
CA LEU A 24 11.33 21.17 -10.89
C LEU A 24 10.13 20.28 -10.54
N ASP A 25 10.33 19.30 -9.69
CA ASP A 25 9.23 18.56 -9.06
C ASP A 25 8.55 19.48 -8.03
N LEU A 26 7.43 20.07 -8.46
CA LEU A 26 6.66 21.04 -7.68
C LEU A 26 5.41 20.42 -7.06
N TYR A 27 5.35 19.10 -6.97
CA TYR A 27 4.23 18.40 -6.34
C TYR A 27 3.99 18.87 -4.89
N ARG A 28 2.72 19.06 -4.53
CA ARG A 28 2.25 19.27 -3.17
C ARG A 28 1.11 18.30 -2.89
N PHE A 29 1.15 17.66 -1.74
CA PHE A 29 0.04 16.81 -1.29
C PHE A 29 -1.23 17.64 -1.05
N ALA A 30 -1.09 18.81 -0.41
CA ALA A 30 -2.13 19.79 -0.22
C ALA A 30 -1.54 21.19 -0.43
N PRO A 31 -2.36 22.20 -0.82
CA PRO A 31 -1.89 23.58 -1.06
C PRO A 31 -1.08 24.17 0.09
N GLU A 32 -1.45 23.85 1.33
CA GLU A 32 -0.82 24.29 2.58
C GLU A 32 0.38 23.45 3.03
N SER A 33 0.72 22.39 2.28
CA SER A 33 1.90 21.56 2.60
C SER A 33 3.18 22.41 2.64
N PRO A 34 4.11 22.14 3.58
CA PRO A 34 5.35 22.88 3.72
C PRO A 34 6.20 22.89 2.44
N ASP A 35 6.95 23.97 2.24
CA ASP A 35 7.87 24.09 1.12
C ASP A 35 8.98 23.05 1.17
N ARG A 36 9.05 22.19 0.14
CA ARG A 36 10.17 21.29 -0.12
C ARG A 36 11.36 22.05 -0.72
N PRO A 37 12.57 21.44 -0.79
CA PRO A 37 13.74 22.07 -1.42
C PRO A 37 13.48 22.63 -2.82
N ALA A 38 12.68 21.93 -3.64
CA ALA A 38 12.32 22.39 -4.99
C ALA A 38 11.51 23.70 -4.99
N HIS A 39 10.58 23.87 -4.03
CA HIS A 39 9.80 25.11 -3.91
C HIS A 39 10.68 26.31 -3.48
N ARG A 40 11.62 26.07 -2.56
CA ARG A 40 12.59 27.11 -2.17
C ARG A 40 13.54 27.49 -3.31
N LEU A 41 13.95 26.50 -4.12
CA LEU A 41 14.74 26.74 -5.32
C LEU A 41 13.96 27.53 -6.36
N LEU A 42 12.67 27.19 -6.57
CA LEU A 42 11.77 27.94 -7.45
C LEU A 42 11.74 29.42 -7.10
N GLN A 43 11.47 29.76 -5.84
CA GLN A 43 11.41 31.15 -5.36
C GLN A 43 12.72 31.90 -5.62
N ARG A 44 13.86 31.24 -5.38
CA ARG A 44 15.18 31.81 -5.66
C ARG A 44 15.41 32.02 -7.15
N VAL A 45 15.07 31.05 -7.99
CA VAL A 45 15.24 31.15 -9.45
C VAL A 45 14.40 32.28 -10.02
N GLN A 46 13.16 32.43 -9.57
CA GLN A 46 12.29 33.52 -10.00
C GLN A 46 12.83 34.89 -9.63
N ARG A 47 13.52 35.01 -8.49
CA ARG A 47 14.17 36.29 -8.06
C ARG A 47 15.47 36.57 -8.81
N ASP A 48 16.37 35.56 -8.88
CA ASP A 48 17.77 35.78 -9.30
C ASP A 48 18.02 35.50 -10.79
N PHE A 49 17.14 34.71 -11.43
CA PHE A 49 17.24 34.25 -12.82
C PHE A 49 15.89 34.37 -13.53
N ALA A 50 15.24 35.52 -13.43
CA ALA A 50 13.88 35.78 -13.93
C ALA A 50 13.67 35.48 -15.43
N TYR A 51 14.72 35.36 -16.20
CA TYR A 51 14.71 34.99 -17.62
C TYR A 51 14.51 33.47 -17.86
N LEU A 52 14.71 32.62 -16.82
CA LEU A 52 14.48 31.21 -16.94
C LEU A 52 12.98 30.88 -16.83
N GLN A 53 12.48 30.14 -17.79
CA GLN A 53 11.13 29.58 -17.71
C GLN A 53 11.11 28.41 -16.72
N ILE A 54 10.08 28.35 -15.89
CA ILE A 54 9.90 27.23 -14.97
C ILE A 54 8.82 26.28 -15.52
N GLY A 55 9.16 24.99 -15.56
CA GLY A 55 8.22 23.90 -15.83
C GLY A 55 8.02 23.03 -14.59
N ASN A 56 6.82 22.46 -14.41
CA ASN A 56 6.60 21.43 -13.42
C ASN A 56 7.05 20.08 -13.99
N ALA A 57 7.90 19.37 -13.26
CA ALA A 57 8.34 18.03 -13.63
C ALA A 57 7.36 16.93 -13.17
N ASP A 58 6.43 17.27 -12.27
CA ASP A 58 5.51 16.29 -11.67
C ASP A 58 4.68 15.54 -12.72
N ASP A 59 4.14 16.24 -13.72
CA ASP A 59 3.35 15.63 -14.78
C ASP A 59 4.16 14.60 -15.60
N LEU A 60 5.45 14.91 -15.86
CA LEU A 60 6.35 14.00 -16.58
C LEU A 60 6.73 12.80 -15.74
N LEU A 61 7.01 13.03 -14.45
CA LEU A 61 7.38 11.97 -13.51
C LEU A 61 6.21 11.03 -13.23
N SER A 62 5.01 11.57 -13.03
CA SER A 62 3.81 10.76 -12.80
C SER A 62 3.39 9.95 -14.03
N GLU A 63 3.66 10.41 -15.23
CA GLU A 63 3.45 9.62 -16.46
C GLU A 63 4.45 8.47 -16.56
N LEU A 64 5.75 8.73 -16.27
CA LEU A 64 6.79 7.69 -16.27
C LEU A 64 6.58 6.61 -15.21
N ARG A 65 6.02 6.95 -14.05
CA ARG A 65 5.75 6.02 -12.95
C ARG A 65 4.56 5.10 -13.22
N LEU A 66 3.66 5.47 -14.13
CA LEU A 66 2.40 4.76 -14.36
C LEU A 66 2.63 3.33 -14.85
N ILE A 67 3.52 3.15 -15.83
CA ILE A 67 3.85 1.85 -16.41
C ILE A 67 5.22 1.42 -15.90
N LYS A 68 5.23 0.36 -15.11
CA LYS A 68 6.47 -0.15 -14.50
C LYS A 68 7.37 -0.81 -15.56
N GLN A 69 8.65 -0.47 -15.49
CA GLN A 69 9.68 -1.09 -16.32
C GLN A 69 10.03 -2.50 -15.80
N PRO A 70 10.59 -3.39 -16.62
CA PRO A 70 10.94 -4.74 -16.16
C PRO A 70 11.82 -4.79 -14.90
N CYS A 71 12.78 -3.86 -14.76
CA CYS A 71 13.63 -3.78 -13.56
C CYS A 71 12.84 -3.33 -12.30
N GLU A 72 11.83 -2.46 -12.47
CA GLU A 72 10.96 -2.03 -11.37
C GLU A 72 10.04 -3.17 -10.92
N ILE A 73 9.53 -3.97 -11.87
CA ILE A 73 8.74 -5.17 -11.57
C ILE A 73 9.60 -6.22 -10.84
N GLU A 74 10.86 -6.41 -11.25
CA GLU A 74 11.79 -7.32 -10.57
C GLU A 74 12.06 -6.84 -9.13
N ALA A 75 12.26 -5.54 -8.92
CA ALA A 75 12.44 -4.96 -7.60
C ALA A 75 11.18 -5.13 -6.72
N LEU A 76 9.98 -4.93 -7.28
CA LEU A 76 8.71 -5.20 -6.57
C LEU A 76 8.60 -6.66 -6.16
N ARG A 77 8.91 -7.62 -7.04
CA ARG A 77 8.91 -9.05 -6.68
C ARG A 77 9.86 -9.36 -5.53
N LYS A 78 11.02 -8.70 -5.53
CA LYS A 78 11.99 -8.86 -4.43
C LYS A 78 11.48 -8.24 -3.13
N ALA A 79 10.86 -7.06 -3.19
CA ALA A 79 10.21 -6.42 -2.06
C ALA A 79 9.07 -7.31 -1.50
N GLU A 80 8.29 -8.00 -2.36
CA GLU A 80 7.26 -8.96 -1.93
C GLU A 80 7.84 -10.15 -1.16
N GLU A 81 8.96 -10.73 -1.61
CA GLU A 81 9.64 -11.80 -0.88
C GLU A 81 10.07 -11.35 0.51
N ILE A 82 10.57 -10.12 0.63
CA ILE A 82 11.00 -9.52 1.90
C ILE A 82 9.78 -9.26 2.79
N THR A 83 8.71 -8.69 2.25
CA THR A 83 7.44 -8.44 2.95
C THR A 83 6.84 -9.74 3.47
N LYS A 84 6.85 -10.80 2.64
CA LYS A 84 6.44 -12.15 3.04
C LYS A 84 7.20 -12.64 4.26
N ALA A 85 8.53 -12.51 4.27
CA ALA A 85 9.35 -12.94 5.41
C ALA A 85 8.95 -12.20 6.69
N GLY A 86 8.67 -10.89 6.61
CA GLY A 86 8.21 -10.08 7.73
C GLY A 86 6.84 -10.50 8.26
N ILE A 87 5.87 -10.71 7.37
CA ILE A 87 4.51 -11.15 7.74
C ILE A 87 4.54 -12.55 8.37
N LEU A 88 5.31 -13.49 7.79
CA LEU A 88 5.48 -14.82 8.36
C LEU A 88 6.13 -14.80 9.75
N ALA A 89 7.08 -13.89 9.99
CA ALA A 89 7.68 -13.73 11.32
C ALA A 89 6.65 -13.24 12.34
N MET A 90 5.81 -12.28 11.97
CA MET A 90 4.71 -11.81 12.83
C MET A 90 3.70 -12.91 13.14
N MET A 91 3.25 -13.67 12.12
CA MET A 91 2.27 -14.76 12.28
C MET A 91 2.80 -15.86 13.21
N ARG A 92 4.04 -16.34 12.98
CA ARG A 92 4.65 -17.42 13.77
C ARG A 92 4.88 -17.05 15.23
N ASN A 93 5.14 -15.77 15.49
CA ASN A 93 5.36 -15.26 16.84
C ASN A 93 4.09 -14.68 17.48
N SER A 94 2.92 -14.85 16.84
CA SER A 94 1.66 -14.31 17.33
C SER A 94 1.11 -15.14 18.48
N HIS A 95 0.67 -14.48 19.54
CA HIS A 95 0.02 -15.12 20.69
C HIS A 95 -0.76 -14.08 21.52
N PRO A 96 -1.76 -14.50 22.31
CA PRO A 96 -2.39 -13.64 23.30
C PRO A 96 -1.36 -13.04 24.27
N GLY A 97 -1.54 -11.78 24.63
CA GLY A 97 -0.63 -11.04 25.52
C GLY A 97 0.54 -10.35 24.81
N LYS A 98 0.74 -10.57 23.51
CA LYS A 98 1.78 -9.90 22.74
C LYS A 98 1.40 -8.44 22.46
N TYR A 99 2.36 -7.50 22.60
CA TYR A 99 2.15 -6.10 22.30
C TYR A 99 2.34 -5.77 20.81
N GLU A 100 1.63 -4.76 20.32
CA GLU A 100 1.71 -4.31 18.94
C GLU A 100 3.13 -3.93 18.51
N TYR A 101 3.91 -3.24 19.38
CA TYR A 101 5.33 -2.93 19.10
C TYR A 101 6.21 -4.18 18.96
N GLN A 102 5.81 -5.33 19.53
CA GLN A 102 6.56 -6.57 19.36
C GLN A 102 6.32 -7.21 17.98
N TYR A 103 5.09 -7.10 17.44
CA TYR A 103 4.83 -7.49 16.05
C TYR A 103 5.64 -6.62 15.09
N LYS A 104 5.68 -5.29 15.36
CA LYS A 104 6.52 -4.38 14.56
C LYS A 104 7.99 -4.77 14.62
N ALA A 105 8.50 -5.12 15.80
CA ALA A 105 9.88 -5.57 15.98
C ALA A 105 10.19 -6.86 15.20
N ASP A 106 9.25 -7.83 15.17
CA ASP A 106 9.39 -9.04 14.36
C ASP A 106 9.46 -8.71 12.86
N PHE A 107 8.60 -7.82 12.38
CA PHE A 107 8.60 -7.36 11.00
C PHE A 107 9.92 -6.69 10.63
N ASP A 108 10.31 -5.65 11.38
CA ASP A 108 11.53 -4.88 11.12
C ASP A 108 12.79 -5.75 11.19
N TYR A 109 12.84 -6.68 12.15
CA TYR A 109 13.95 -7.63 12.26
C TYR A 109 14.06 -8.53 11.02
N ALA A 110 12.94 -9.07 10.57
CA ALA A 110 12.90 -9.93 9.39
C ALA A 110 13.37 -9.18 8.15
N LEU A 111 12.90 -7.95 7.93
CA LEU A 111 13.32 -7.11 6.81
C LEU A 111 14.81 -6.87 6.81
N GLY A 112 15.38 -6.55 7.98
CA GLY A 112 16.81 -6.29 8.15
C GLY A 112 17.74 -7.47 7.84
N GLN A 113 17.19 -8.69 7.68
CA GLN A 113 17.96 -9.86 7.23
C GLN A 113 18.17 -9.89 5.69
N PHE A 114 17.38 -9.11 4.94
CA PHE A 114 17.39 -9.14 3.47
C PHE A 114 17.88 -7.84 2.84
N SER A 115 17.56 -6.69 3.43
CA SER A 115 17.86 -5.38 2.87
C SER A 115 18.10 -4.32 3.95
N PRO A 116 18.99 -3.35 3.72
CA PRO A 116 19.14 -2.19 4.60
C PRO A 116 18.02 -1.15 4.42
N ASP A 117 17.16 -1.29 3.40
CA ASP A 117 16.19 -0.27 3.04
C ASP A 117 15.02 -0.21 4.04
N GLY A 118 14.70 -1.35 4.70
CA GLY A 118 13.66 -1.43 5.72
C GLY A 118 12.24 -1.33 5.14
N PRO A 119 11.26 -0.87 5.96
CA PRO A 119 9.89 -0.69 5.51
C PRO A 119 9.77 0.48 4.55
N GLY A 120 8.93 0.33 3.53
CA GLY A 120 8.68 1.35 2.50
C GLY A 120 7.83 2.52 3.01
N PHE A 121 7.07 2.29 4.08
CA PHE A 121 6.24 3.28 4.77
C PHE A 121 6.11 2.93 6.25
N PRO A 122 5.62 3.86 7.10
CA PRO A 122 5.36 3.55 8.50
C PRO A 122 4.36 2.40 8.63
N SER A 123 4.80 1.27 9.14
CA SER A 123 3.97 0.06 9.30
C SER A 123 2.73 0.34 10.14
N ILE A 124 1.56 -0.12 9.71
CA ILE A 124 0.34 -0.12 10.51
C ILE A 124 0.19 -1.51 11.12
N ILE A 125 0.23 -1.58 12.44
CA ILE A 125 0.11 -2.83 13.18
C ILE A 125 -0.74 -2.57 14.42
N SER A 126 -1.88 -3.25 14.50
CA SER A 126 -2.86 -3.04 15.57
C SER A 126 -3.51 -4.35 16.01
N ALA A 127 -4.12 -4.33 17.19
CA ALA A 127 -4.80 -5.48 17.80
C ALA A 127 -6.17 -5.06 18.34
N GLY A 128 -7.18 -5.90 18.14
CA GLY A 128 -8.51 -5.74 18.69
C GLY A 128 -9.14 -4.39 18.35
N LYS A 129 -9.48 -3.59 19.36
CA LYS A 129 -10.14 -2.30 19.16
C LYS A 129 -9.30 -1.25 18.42
N ASN A 130 -7.97 -1.39 18.40
CA ASN A 130 -7.11 -0.46 17.70
C ASN A 130 -7.21 -0.62 16.17
N ASN A 131 -7.74 -1.75 15.69
CA ASN A 131 -7.98 -2.01 14.26
C ASN A 131 -9.01 -1.04 13.64
N PHE A 132 -9.79 -0.32 14.46
CA PHE A 132 -10.74 0.69 14.01
C PHE A 132 -10.09 2.07 13.78
N CYS A 133 -8.77 2.19 13.95
CA CYS A 133 -7.99 3.33 13.51
C CYS A 133 -7.22 2.95 12.24
N ILE A 134 -7.69 3.39 11.07
CA ILE A 134 -7.16 2.97 9.74
C ILE A 134 -5.64 3.16 9.65
N HIS A 135 -5.11 4.30 10.13
CA HIS A 135 -3.70 4.62 10.16
C HIS A 135 -3.18 4.65 11.60
N TYR A 136 -3.06 3.48 12.22
CA TYR A 136 -2.65 3.34 13.62
C TYR A 136 -1.13 3.17 13.74
N TYR A 137 -0.46 4.09 14.43
CA TYR A 137 1.00 4.14 14.60
C TYR A 137 1.48 4.19 16.05
N SER A 138 0.59 3.99 17.03
CA SER A 138 0.97 4.10 18.45
C SER A 138 1.64 2.84 19.00
N TYR A 139 1.26 1.66 18.48
CA TYR A 139 1.81 0.35 18.86
C TYR A 139 1.78 0.02 20.35
N THR A 140 0.85 0.59 21.11
CA THR A 140 0.80 0.45 22.56
C THR A 140 -0.20 -0.58 23.07
N GLY A 141 -1.04 -1.12 22.19
CA GLY A 141 -2.03 -2.13 22.51
C GLY A 141 -1.39 -3.49 22.78
N GLN A 142 -2.12 -4.30 23.54
CA GLN A 142 -1.78 -5.68 23.84
C GLN A 142 -2.91 -6.59 23.35
N ALA A 143 -2.60 -7.56 22.48
CA ALA A 143 -3.56 -8.50 21.93
C ALA A 143 -4.17 -9.37 23.05
N GLN A 144 -5.49 -9.36 23.14
CA GLN A 144 -6.23 -10.27 24.01
C GLN A 144 -6.57 -11.56 23.25
N ASP A 145 -6.86 -12.64 23.98
CA ASP A 145 -7.22 -13.90 23.34
C ASP A 145 -8.40 -13.73 22.39
N GLY A 146 -8.23 -14.16 21.14
CA GLY A 146 -9.22 -14.03 20.07
C GLY A 146 -9.25 -12.66 19.36
N ASP A 147 -8.45 -11.66 19.78
CA ASP A 147 -8.34 -10.40 19.04
C ASP A 147 -7.78 -10.62 17.63
N MET A 148 -8.38 -9.95 16.65
CA MET A 148 -7.75 -9.82 15.34
C MET A 148 -6.53 -8.93 15.42
N ILE A 149 -5.43 -9.39 14.86
CA ILE A 149 -4.30 -8.56 14.48
C ILE A 149 -4.58 -8.04 13.07
N LEU A 150 -4.42 -6.75 12.88
CA LEU A 150 -4.38 -6.11 11.58
C LEU A 150 -2.95 -5.62 11.35
N ASN A 151 -2.36 -5.99 10.24
CA ASN A 151 -1.15 -5.36 9.75
C ASN A 151 -1.36 -4.87 8.33
N ASP A 152 -0.70 -3.75 8.02
CA ASP A 152 -0.60 -3.15 6.72
C ASP A 152 0.83 -2.65 6.60
N VAL A 153 1.61 -3.39 5.81
CA VAL A 153 3.07 -3.34 5.81
C VAL A 153 3.63 -3.61 4.43
N GLY A 154 4.80 -3.06 4.16
CA GLY A 154 5.52 -3.34 2.94
C GLY A 154 7.01 -3.07 3.08
N ALA A 155 7.82 -3.88 2.42
CA ALA A 155 9.24 -3.66 2.32
C ALA A 155 9.56 -2.69 1.18
N GLN A 156 10.69 -2.02 1.30
CA GLN A 156 11.33 -1.32 0.20
C GLN A 156 12.51 -2.13 -0.32
N TYR A 157 12.65 -2.21 -1.64
CA TYR A 157 13.82 -2.77 -2.29
C TYR A 157 14.09 -2.02 -3.60
N ASP A 158 15.32 -1.54 -3.78
CA ASP A 158 15.76 -0.77 -4.96
C ASP A 158 14.77 0.35 -5.34
N CYS A 159 14.36 1.14 -4.34
CA CYS A 159 13.39 2.23 -4.43
C CYS A 159 11.94 1.82 -4.73
N MET A 160 11.62 0.55 -4.89
CA MET A 160 10.25 0.09 -5.09
C MET A 160 9.64 -0.38 -3.76
N ILE A 161 8.37 -0.07 -3.55
CA ILE A 161 7.63 -0.33 -2.31
C ILE A 161 6.45 -1.25 -2.61
N THR A 162 6.29 -2.30 -1.78
CA THR A 162 5.08 -3.13 -1.74
C THR A 162 4.13 -2.66 -0.67
N ASP A 163 2.86 -3.07 -0.79
CA ASP A 163 1.81 -2.74 0.16
C ASP A 163 0.90 -3.95 0.36
N VAL A 164 0.95 -4.54 1.54
CA VAL A 164 0.25 -5.79 1.84
C VAL A 164 -0.42 -5.72 3.20
N SER A 165 -1.74 -5.87 3.21
CA SER A 165 -2.47 -6.02 4.46
C SER A 165 -2.89 -7.47 4.69
N ARG A 166 -2.76 -7.92 5.93
CA ARG A 166 -3.25 -9.21 6.42
C ARG A 166 -3.92 -9.06 7.77
N GLY A 167 -4.91 -9.91 8.01
CA GLY A 167 -5.57 -10.04 9.31
C GLY A 167 -5.57 -11.48 9.79
N TRP A 168 -5.30 -11.70 11.08
CA TRP A 168 -5.40 -13.02 11.72
C TRP A 168 -5.76 -12.90 13.20
N PRO A 169 -6.44 -13.89 13.80
CA PRO A 169 -6.63 -13.93 15.24
C PRO A 169 -5.28 -14.21 15.94
N CYS A 170 -4.97 -13.46 17.00
CA CYS A 170 -3.67 -13.54 17.68
C CYS A 170 -3.35 -14.95 18.23
N ASN A 171 -4.39 -15.75 18.51
CA ASN A 171 -4.26 -17.13 18.99
C ASN A 171 -4.22 -18.20 17.88
N GLY A 172 -4.26 -17.78 16.60
CA GLY A 172 -4.20 -18.69 15.45
C GLY A 172 -5.47 -19.48 15.16
N CYS A 173 -6.59 -19.08 15.73
CA CYS A 173 -7.88 -19.79 15.56
C CYS A 173 -8.99 -18.81 15.21
N PHE A 174 -9.45 -18.82 13.96
CA PHE A 174 -10.57 -17.97 13.55
C PHE A 174 -11.88 -18.41 14.21
N SER A 175 -12.54 -17.51 14.94
CA SER A 175 -13.90 -17.69 15.41
C SER A 175 -14.89 -17.71 14.25
N GLU A 176 -16.13 -18.19 14.47
CA GLU A 176 -17.16 -18.22 13.44
C GLU A 176 -17.43 -16.85 12.81
N ARG A 177 -17.54 -15.78 13.62
CA ARG A 177 -17.74 -14.41 13.13
C ARG A 177 -16.57 -13.89 12.32
N GLN A 178 -15.35 -14.20 12.75
CA GLN A 178 -14.14 -13.83 12.00
C GLN A 178 -14.08 -14.55 10.65
N ARG A 179 -14.43 -15.86 10.62
CA ARG A 179 -14.50 -16.64 9.37
C ARG A 179 -15.50 -16.04 8.38
N ILE A 180 -16.72 -15.74 8.83
CA ILE A 180 -17.76 -15.15 7.98
C ILE A 180 -17.24 -13.87 7.30
N LEU A 181 -16.67 -12.93 8.07
CA LEU A 181 -16.16 -11.68 7.50
C LEU A 181 -14.95 -11.92 6.60
N TYR A 182 -14.03 -12.79 7.04
CA TYR A 182 -12.79 -13.04 6.31
C TYR A 182 -13.06 -13.72 4.95
N GLU A 183 -13.97 -14.69 4.89
CA GLU A 183 -14.37 -15.37 3.66
C GLU A 183 -15.05 -14.43 2.67
N CYS A 184 -15.86 -13.46 3.13
CA CYS A 184 -16.44 -12.43 2.26
C CYS A 184 -15.33 -11.56 1.62
N VAL A 185 -14.36 -11.13 2.41
CA VAL A 185 -13.23 -10.32 1.94
C VAL A 185 -12.32 -11.10 1.00
N LEU A 186 -12.00 -12.36 1.34
CA LEU A 186 -11.19 -13.25 0.50
C LEU A 186 -11.88 -13.52 -0.85
N ALA A 187 -13.17 -13.84 -0.84
CA ALA A 187 -13.94 -14.06 -2.07
C ALA A 187 -13.97 -12.79 -2.95
N THR A 188 -14.01 -11.60 -2.32
CA THR A 188 -13.96 -10.32 -3.05
C THR A 188 -12.60 -10.12 -3.71
N SER A 189 -11.52 -10.39 -2.99
CA SER A 189 -10.17 -10.31 -3.54
C SER A 189 -9.99 -11.30 -4.70
N ASP A 190 -10.38 -12.56 -4.53
CA ASP A 190 -10.29 -13.59 -5.58
C ASP A 190 -11.10 -13.21 -6.82
N TYR A 191 -12.31 -12.67 -6.63
CA TYR A 191 -13.12 -12.16 -7.73
C TYR A 191 -12.39 -11.04 -8.48
N MET A 192 -11.81 -10.06 -7.78
CA MET A 192 -11.09 -8.97 -8.41
C MET A 192 -9.92 -9.45 -9.26
N PHE A 193 -9.08 -10.34 -8.73
CA PHE A 193 -7.97 -10.92 -9.49
C PHE A 193 -8.43 -11.77 -10.68
N SER A 194 -9.67 -12.26 -10.69
CA SER A 194 -10.25 -12.99 -11.82
C SER A 194 -10.72 -12.09 -12.97
N ILE A 195 -11.02 -10.81 -12.70
CA ILE A 195 -11.64 -9.91 -13.68
C ILE A 195 -10.74 -8.76 -14.14
N ILE A 196 -9.76 -8.35 -13.33
CA ILE A 196 -8.84 -7.25 -13.68
C ILE A 196 -8.07 -7.62 -14.96
N ARG A 197 -8.14 -6.73 -15.95
CA ARG A 197 -7.47 -6.90 -17.24
C ARG A 197 -7.29 -5.55 -17.95
N PRO A 198 -6.40 -5.46 -18.95
CA PRO A 198 -6.29 -4.28 -19.81
C PRO A 198 -7.63 -3.90 -20.44
N GLY A 199 -7.88 -2.61 -20.57
CA GLY A 199 -9.12 -2.07 -21.12
C GLY A 199 -10.26 -1.86 -20.11
N MET A 200 -10.12 -2.36 -18.88
CA MET A 200 -11.06 -2.07 -17.80
C MET A 200 -10.92 -0.61 -17.36
N PRO A 201 -12.01 0.14 -17.09
CA PRO A 201 -11.93 1.46 -16.49
C PRO A 201 -11.29 1.39 -15.10
N MET A 202 -10.32 2.26 -14.80
CA MET A 202 -9.65 2.27 -13.50
C MET A 202 -10.60 2.60 -12.35
N GLU A 203 -11.56 3.48 -12.59
CA GLU A 203 -12.61 3.83 -11.59
C GLU A 203 -13.53 2.64 -11.24
N ALA A 204 -13.65 1.65 -12.15
CA ALA A 204 -14.46 0.47 -11.90
C ALA A 204 -13.85 -0.49 -10.87
N VAL A 205 -12.57 -0.37 -10.54
CA VAL A 205 -11.90 -1.26 -9.58
C VAL A 205 -12.51 -1.07 -8.20
N ASP A 206 -12.47 0.15 -7.64
CA ASP A 206 -13.03 0.44 -6.32
C ASP A 206 -14.54 0.20 -6.28
N ALA A 207 -15.27 0.65 -7.31
CA ALA A 207 -16.71 0.45 -7.39
C ALA A 207 -17.09 -1.04 -7.38
N THR A 208 -16.33 -1.89 -8.08
CA THR A 208 -16.57 -3.33 -8.12
C THR A 208 -16.22 -4.00 -6.80
N ILE A 209 -15.10 -3.65 -6.18
CA ILE A 209 -14.72 -4.12 -4.84
C ILE A 209 -15.86 -3.85 -3.86
N ARG A 210 -16.31 -2.61 -3.76
CA ARG A 210 -17.40 -2.21 -2.85
C ARG A 210 -18.69 -2.97 -3.10
N LYS A 211 -19.09 -3.05 -4.37
CA LYS A 211 -20.32 -3.75 -4.76
C LYS A 211 -20.26 -5.23 -4.42
N TYR A 212 -19.20 -5.92 -4.86
CA TYR A 212 -19.09 -7.36 -4.67
C TYR A 212 -18.94 -7.73 -3.18
N ASN A 213 -18.13 -6.97 -2.42
CA ASN A 213 -18.00 -7.17 -0.98
C ASN A 213 -19.35 -6.97 -0.25
N ALA A 214 -20.13 -5.93 -0.65
CA ALA A 214 -21.47 -5.72 -0.11
C ALA A 214 -22.41 -6.90 -0.39
N GLU A 215 -22.40 -7.43 -1.63
CA GLU A 215 -23.21 -8.60 -2.01
C GLU A 215 -22.84 -9.83 -1.15
N ARG A 216 -21.54 -10.09 -0.93
CA ARG A 216 -21.08 -11.17 -0.06
C ARG A 216 -21.53 -10.99 1.39
N LEU A 217 -21.39 -9.79 1.94
CA LEU A 217 -21.81 -9.47 3.32
C LEU A 217 -23.33 -9.58 3.50
N VAL A 218 -24.13 -9.23 2.47
CA VAL A 218 -25.60 -9.45 2.48
C VAL A 218 -25.92 -10.94 2.46
N GLU A 219 -25.29 -11.72 1.60
CA GLU A 219 -25.50 -13.18 1.53
C GLU A 219 -25.13 -13.88 2.83
N ALA A 220 -24.08 -13.40 3.51
CA ALA A 220 -23.65 -13.87 4.82
C ALA A 220 -24.54 -13.39 5.99
N GLY A 221 -25.55 -12.56 5.72
CA GLY A 221 -26.46 -12.03 6.72
C GLY A 221 -25.85 -10.94 7.64
N VAL A 222 -24.72 -10.38 7.24
CA VAL A 222 -24.04 -9.30 7.98
C VAL A 222 -24.64 -7.93 7.65
N LEU A 223 -24.93 -7.68 6.36
CA LEU A 223 -25.62 -6.49 5.87
C LEU A 223 -27.08 -6.82 5.53
N LYS A 224 -27.97 -5.85 5.68
CA LYS A 224 -29.37 -5.94 5.23
C LYS A 224 -29.52 -5.53 3.77
N SER A 225 -28.68 -4.60 3.30
CA SER A 225 -28.69 -4.06 1.96
C SER A 225 -27.27 -3.71 1.52
N VAL A 226 -26.99 -3.81 0.22
CA VAL A 226 -25.70 -3.41 -0.37
C VAL A 226 -25.37 -1.93 -0.14
N ASP A 227 -26.39 -1.07 0.02
CA ASP A 227 -26.22 0.36 0.26
C ASP A 227 -25.58 0.66 1.63
N GLU A 228 -25.59 -0.31 2.55
CA GLU A 228 -25.00 -0.19 3.89
C GLU A 228 -23.49 -0.43 3.92
N ILE A 229 -22.84 -0.74 2.78
CA ILE A 229 -21.41 -1.11 2.74
C ILE A 229 -20.50 -0.06 3.39
N GLY A 230 -20.84 1.22 3.30
CA GLY A 230 -20.10 2.30 3.92
C GLY A 230 -20.00 2.21 5.44
N THR A 231 -20.88 1.44 6.09
CA THR A 231 -20.83 1.18 7.54
C THR A 231 -19.62 0.32 7.92
N TYR A 232 -19.19 -0.58 7.03
CA TYR A 232 -18.15 -1.56 7.31
C TYR A 232 -16.91 -1.43 6.43
N MET A 233 -16.97 -0.73 5.30
CA MET A 233 -15.83 -0.47 4.42
C MET A 233 -15.53 1.04 4.38
N TRP A 234 -14.50 1.47 5.11
CA TRP A 234 -14.25 2.89 5.42
C TRP A 234 -13.24 3.58 4.49
N HIS A 235 -12.53 2.82 3.66
CA HIS A 235 -11.52 3.35 2.73
C HIS A 235 -11.74 2.89 1.30
N GLY A 236 -10.95 3.42 0.37
CA GLY A 236 -10.93 3.00 -1.02
C GLY A 236 -10.29 1.63 -1.18
N GLY A 237 -10.66 0.92 -2.26
CA GLY A 237 -10.21 -0.44 -2.53
C GLY A 237 -9.04 -0.54 -3.52
N ALA A 238 -8.47 0.59 -4.00
CA ALA A 238 -7.36 0.56 -4.93
C ALA A 238 -6.58 1.88 -4.96
N HIS A 239 -5.25 1.78 -4.96
CA HIS A 239 -4.33 2.87 -5.25
C HIS A 239 -3.05 2.32 -5.91
N HIS A 240 -2.39 3.16 -6.73
CA HIS A 240 -1.14 2.77 -7.35
C HIS A 240 -0.01 2.72 -6.32
N ILE A 241 0.91 1.77 -6.52
CA ILE A 241 2.15 1.61 -5.75
C ILE A 241 3.36 1.65 -6.66
N GLY A 242 4.53 1.88 -6.09
CA GLY A 242 5.79 1.90 -6.82
C GLY A 242 6.90 2.56 -6.01
N TYR A 243 7.33 3.76 -6.41
CA TYR A 243 8.30 4.56 -5.67
C TYR A 243 7.75 5.12 -4.35
N ASP A 244 6.45 5.23 -4.26
CA ASP A 244 5.72 5.64 -3.04
C ASP A 244 4.59 4.62 -2.80
N VAL A 245 4.19 4.41 -1.54
CA VAL A 245 3.06 3.54 -1.17
C VAL A 245 1.76 4.01 -1.81
N HIS A 246 1.52 5.32 -1.87
CA HIS A 246 0.53 5.95 -2.74
C HIS A 246 1.27 6.60 -3.89
N ASP A 247 1.61 5.82 -4.93
CA ASP A 247 2.49 6.28 -5.99
C ASP A 247 1.84 7.41 -6.80
N ARG A 248 2.62 8.45 -7.03
CA ARG A 248 2.19 9.64 -7.77
C ARG A 248 2.18 9.35 -9.26
N VAL A 249 1.12 8.76 -9.72
CA VAL A 249 0.90 8.50 -11.13
C VAL A 249 -0.19 9.41 -11.70
N LYS A 250 -0.09 9.74 -12.98
CA LYS A 250 -1.19 10.35 -13.69
C LYS A 250 -2.34 9.34 -13.70
N ARG A 251 -3.45 9.67 -13.04
CA ARG A 251 -4.59 8.73 -12.96
C ARG A 251 -5.04 8.34 -14.36
N PRO A 252 -4.93 7.06 -14.73
CA PRO A 252 -5.35 6.59 -16.03
C PRO A 252 -6.89 6.44 -16.04
N GLU A 253 -7.49 6.68 -17.19
CA GLU A 253 -8.89 6.33 -17.39
C GLU A 253 -9.07 4.81 -17.55
N ILE A 254 -8.10 4.18 -18.18
CA ILE A 254 -8.15 2.76 -18.58
C ILE A 254 -6.90 2.04 -18.06
N ILE A 255 -7.11 0.85 -17.51
CA ILE A 255 -6.05 -0.07 -17.09
C ILE A 255 -5.24 -0.55 -18.29
N ALA A 256 -3.92 -0.52 -18.19
CA ALA A 256 -2.98 -0.97 -19.19
C ALA A 256 -1.91 -1.92 -18.63
N PRO A 257 -1.30 -2.77 -19.47
CA PRO A 257 -0.21 -3.64 -19.05
C PRO A 257 0.95 -2.86 -18.41
N GLY A 258 1.57 -3.43 -17.39
CA GLY A 258 2.67 -2.81 -16.64
C GLY A 258 2.22 -1.86 -15.54
N MET A 259 0.93 -1.58 -15.37
CA MET A 259 0.42 -0.89 -14.19
C MET A 259 0.50 -1.79 -12.97
N VAL A 260 0.84 -1.20 -11.80
CA VAL A 260 0.81 -1.88 -10.51
C VAL A 260 0.00 -1.04 -9.53
N PHE A 261 -0.96 -1.69 -8.86
CA PHE A 261 -1.83 -1.07 -7.86
C PHE A 261 -2.30 -2.10 -6.84
N CYS A 262 -2.77 -1.63 -5.68
CA CYS A 262 -3.34 -2.48 -4.65
C CYS A 262 -4.77 -2.91 -4.99
N VAL A 263 -5.13 -4.11 -4.53
CA VAL A 263 -6.51 -4.57 -4.36
C VAL A 263 -6.72 -4.74 -2.87
N ASP A 264 -7.33 -3.73 -2.24
CA ASP A 264 -7.44 -3.56 -0.79
C ASP A 264 -8.90 -3.64 -0.35
N ILE A 265 -9.21 -4.65 0.45
CA ILE A 265 -10.57 -4.87 0.96
C ILE A 265 -10.54 -4.88 2.50
N GLY A 266 -11.07 -3.82 3.11
CA GLY A 266 -11.24 -3.73 4.55
C GLY A 266 -12.67 -4.02 5.00
N VAL A 267 -12.80 -4.65 6.17
CA VAL A 267 -14.07 -4.80 6.89
C VAL A 267 -13.87 -4.43 8.36
N TYR A 268 -14.71 -3.53 8.86
CA TYR A 268 -14.65 -2.99 10.22
C TYR A 268 -16.02 -3.09 10.90
N HIS A 269 -16.23 -4.20 11.62
CA HIS A 269 -17.49 -4.49 12.30
C HIS A 269 -17.38 -4.16 13.79
N GLU A 270 -17.72 -2.93 14.17
CA GLU A 270 -17.55 -2.41 15.55
C GLU A 270 -18.29 -3.25 16.60
N GLU A 271 -19.56 -3.63 16.35
CA GLU A 271 -20.34 -4.42 17.31
C GLU A 271 -19.73 -5.80 17.61
N TRP A 272 -19.03 -6.41 16.62
CA TRP A 272 -18.34 -7.67 16.83
C TRP A 272 -16.90 -7.47 17.32
N GLY A 273 -16.40 -6.23 17.32
CA GLY A 273 -15.02 -5.92 17.66
C GLY A 273 -14.01 -6.48 16.64
N ILE A 274 -14.42 -6.69 15.39
CA ILE A 274 -13.61 -7.32 14.34
C ILE A 274 -13.33 -6.29 13.24
N GLY A 275 -12.05 -5.94 13.07
CA GLY A 275 -11.60 -5.10 11.97
C GLY A 275 -10.31 -5.66 11.37
N PHE A 276 -10.21 -5.72 10.04
CA PHE A 276 -9.02 -6.17 9.31
C PHE A 276 -9.07 -5.73 7.84
N ARG A 277 -7.93 -5.87 7.15
CA ARG A 277 -7.80 -5.72 5.71
C ARG A 277 -7.17 -6.98 5.11
N LEU A 278 -7.54 -7.28 3.86
CA LEU A 278 -6.83 -8.17 2.96
C LEU A 278 -6.47 -7.36 1.71
N GLU A 279 -5.19 -7.13 1.53
CA GLU A 279 -4.65 -6.31 0.46
C GLU A 279 -3.50 -7.03 -0.21
N ASP A 280 -3.54 -7.04 -1.53
CA ASP A 280 -2.54 -7.66 -2.38
C ASP A 280 -2.14 -6.71 -3.51
N ASN A 281 -0.90 -6.84 -3.99
CA ASN A 281 -0.38 -6.04 -5.09
C ASN A 281 -0.68 -6.70 -6.44
N CYS A 282 -1.36 -5.96 -7.30
CA CYS A 282 -1.82 -6.39 -8.62
C CYS A 282 -0.91 -5.82 -9.71
N LEU A 283 -0.22 -6.69 -10.45
CA LEU A 283 0.48 -6.33 -11.69
C LEU A 283 -0.41 -6.66 -12.88
N VAL A 284 -0.73 -5.65 -13.69
CA VAL A 284 -1.49 -5.84 -14.91
C VAL A 284 -0.58 -6.44 -16.01
N THR A 285 -1.02 -7.56 -16.59
CA THR A 285 -0.34 -8.27 -17.69
C THR A 285 -1.03 -7.99 -19.02
N GLU A 286 -0.52 -8.55 -20.12
CA GLU A 286 -1.13 -8.39 -21.46
C GLU A 286 -2.58 -8.90 -21.55
N ASN A 287 -2.96 -9.92 -20.79
CA ASN A 287 -4.24 -10.60 -20.92
C ASN A 287 -5.07 -10.65 -19.63
N GLY A 288 -4.58 -10.09 -18.53
CA GLY A 288 -5.21 -10.15 -17.22
C GLY A 288 -4.39 -9.45 -16.18
N CYS A 289 -4.24 -10.05 -15.01
CA CYS A 289 -3.36 -9.56 -13.96
C CYS A 289 -2.69 -10.70 -13.19
N GLU A 290 -1.65 -10.37 -12.47
CA GLU A 290 -0.93 -11.24 -11.56
C GLU A 290 -1.03 -10.67 -10.14
N ASN A 291 -1.31 -11.53 -9.17
CA ASN A 291 -1.19 -11.20 -7.76
C ASN A 291 0.28 -11.39 -7.35
N LEU A 292 1.02 -10.30 -7.17
CA LEU A 292 2.43 -10.34 -6.76
C LEU A 292 2.58 -10.88 -5.34
N SER A 293 1.58 -10.66 -4.49
CA SER A 293 1.54 -11.08 -3.07
C SER A 293 0.98 -12.49 -2.86
N ALA A 294 0.69 -13.25 -3.93
CA ALA A 294 0.05 -14.58 -3.85
C ALA A 294 0.84 -15.59 -3.01
N GLY A 295 2.14 -15.39 -2.85
CA GLY A 295 2.99 -16.23 -2.01
C GLY A 295 2.87 -15.99 -0.50
N ILE A 296 2.14 -14.95 -0.08
CA ILE A 296 1.90 -14.61 1.34
C ILE A 296 0.59 -15.30 1.77
N PRO A 297 0.56 -16.03 2.91
CA PRO A 297 -0.65 -16.70 3.38
C PRO A 297 -1.86 -15.76 3.38
N ARG A 298 -2.95 -16.20 2.71
CA ARG A 298 -4.16 -15.39 2.55
C ARG A 298 -5.45 -16.17 2.77
N THR A 299 -5.42 -17.49 2.72
CA THR A 299 -6.57 -18.30 3.14
C THR A 299 -6.54 -18.56 4.65
N ILE A 300 -7.70 -18.77 5.26
CA ILE A 300 -7.79 -19.13 6.68
C ILE A 300 -6.94 -20.36 6.97
N ALA A 301 -6.99 -21.37 6.10
CA ALA A 301 -6.24 -22.62 6.29
C ALA A 301 -4.73 -22.39 6.28
N ASP A 302 -4.20 -21.58 5.34
CA ASP A 302 -2.77 -21.27 5.25
C ASP A 302 -2.30 -20.47 6.46
N ILE A 303 -3.09 -19.48 6.90
CA ILE A 303 -2.78 -18.65 8.07
C ILE A 303 -2.73 -19.52 9.33
N GLU A 304 -3.77 -20.33 9.58
CA GLU A 304 -3.81 -21.22 10.73
C GLU A 304 -2.67 -22.26 10.69
N ALA A 305 -2.29 -22.77 9.51
CA ALA A 305 -1.16 -23.69 9.34
C ALA A 305 0.16 -23.04 9.73
N VAL A 306 0.46 -21.84 9.17
CA VAL A 306 1.68 -21.09 9.51
C VAL A 306 1.77 -20.81 11.01
N MET A 307 0.66 -20.46 11.65
CA MET A 307 0.62 -20.16 13.08
C MET A 307 0.79 -21.42 13.96
N ARG A 308 0.46 -22.60 13.42
CA ARG A 308 0.78 -23.90 14.08
C ARG A 308 2.23 -24.35 13.85
N GLY A 309 2.99 -23.67 12.98
CA GLY A 309 4.38 -24.02 12.64
C GLY A 309 4.50 -25.07 11.52
N GLU A 310 3.49 -25.19 10.70
CA GLU A 310 3.40 -26.10 9.54
C GLU A 310 3.94 -25.43 8.25
#